data_ffabb5250a82c1c65ecb46ff84fa5dff
#
_entry.id   ffabb5250a82c1c65ecb46ff84fa5dff
#
_cell.length_a   1.000
_cell.length_b   1.000
_cell.length_c   1.000
_cell.angle_alpha   90.00
_cell.angle_beta   90.00
_cell.angle_gamma   90.00
#
_symmetry.space_group_name_H-M   'P 1'
#
loop_
_entity.id
_entity.type
_entity.pdbx_description
1 polymer ?
#
loop_
_entity_poly.entity_id
_entity_poly.type
_entity_poly.pdbx_seq_one_letter_code
_entity_poly.pdbx_strand_id
1 'polypeptide(L)'
;RVFCNEHGSHEIGQLINPIFKKATKAEGYRFLPAQSKPIVMNTKGASAAGKSTIRPQQRLLAERMGIPWEDFALISPDYWRKYLLDYNSLGDDYKYAAMLTGRELEFIDKKLDRYMAQKAINKTVPHLLIDRFRFDSFKTDAEGDYKSTLLSRFGSTVFLFFAITPPPATVERAWQRGLT
;
A
#
# COMPACT_ATOMS: atom_id res chain seq x y z
N ARG A 1 -1.79 -25.57 -10.45
CA ARG A 1 -1.54 -24.11 -10.53
C ARG A 1 -1.61 -23.46 -9.14
N VAL A 2 -2.63 -23.76 -8.32
CA VAL A 2 -2.73 -23.28 -6.93
C VAL A 2 -1.57 -23.81 -6.08
N PHE A 3 -1.30 -25.10 -6.16
CA PHE A 3 -0.20 -25.75 -5.43
C PHE A 3 1.17 -25.13 -5.77
N CYS A 4 1.47 -24.90 -7.05
CA CYS A 4 2.72 -24.27 -7.46
C CYS A 4 2.83 -22.81 -7.02
N ASN A 5 1.72 -22.07 -6.99
CA ASN A 5 1.74 -20.67 -6.57
C ASN A 5 1.76 -20.45 -5.06
N GLU A 6 1.27 -21.41 -4.28
CA GLU A 6 1.22 -21.28 -2.82
C GLU A 6 2.38 -22.00 -2.14
N HIS A 7 2.56 -23.27 -2.39
CA HIS A 7 3.67 -24.04 -1.79
C HIS A 7 5.02 -23.69 -2.39
N GLY A 8 5.15 -23.75 -3.71
CA GLY A 8 6.42 -23.46 -4.36
C GLY A 8 6.93 -22.06 -4.08
N SER A 9 6.04 -21.06 -4.08
CA SER A 9 6.43 -19.68 -3.74
C SER A 9 6.82 -19.51 -2.28
N HIS A 10 6.22 -20.28 -1.37
CA HIS A 10 6.57 -20.25 0.05
C HIS A 10 7.96 -20.86 0.29
N GLU A 11 8.21 -22.05 -0.22
CA GLU A 11 9.50 -22.74 -0.08
C GLU A 11 10.64 -21.98 -0.72
N ILE A 12 10.48 -21.51 -1.95
CA ILE A 12 11.45 -20.64 -2.62
C ILE A 12 11.68 -19.37 -1.82
N GLY A 13 10.60 -18.76 -1.30
CA GLY A 13 10.69 -17.57 -0.46
C GLY A 13 11.52 -17.80 0.80
N GLN A 14 11.41 -18.96 1.45
CA GLN A 14 12.21 -19.31 2.60
C GLN A 14 13.70 -19.48 2.24
N LEU A 15 14.01 -20.13 1.12
CA LEU A 15 15.38 -20.31 0.64
C LEU A 15 16.04 -18.97 0.27
N ILE A 16 15.29 -18.05 -0.32
CA ILE A 16 15.79 -16.73 -0.73
C ILE A 16 15.90 -15.76 0.45
N ASN A 17 15.13 -15.94 1.51
CA ASN A 17 15.04 -14.99 2.63
C ASN A 17 16.40 -14.64 3.27
N PRO A 18 17.33 -15.55 3.52
CA PRO A 18 18.67 -15.20 4.03
C PRO A 18 19.47 -14.34 3.04
N ILE A 19 19.37 -14.65 1.74
CA ILE A 19 20.02 -13.89 0.67
C ILE A 19 19.44 -12.49 0.61
N PHE A 20 18.12 -12.37 0.63
CA PHE A 20 17.41 -11.10 0.64
C PHE A 20 17.80 -10.23 1.85
N LYS A 21 17.87 -10.82 3.06
CA LYS A 21 18.30 -10.09 4.26
C LYS A 21 19.74 -9.57 4.13
N LYS A 22 20.64 -10.39 3.58
CA LYS A 22 22.03 -10.00 3.34
C LYS A 22 22.12 -8.85 2.34
N ALA A 23 21.42 -8.95 1.21
CA ALA A 23 21.38 -7.91 0.19
C ALA A 23 20.78 -6.60 0.74
N THR A 24 19.66 -6.68 1.44
CA THR A 24 19.00 -5.52 2.07
C THR A 24 19.93 -4.78 3.02
N LYS A 25 20.70 -5.54 3.82
CA LYS A 25 21.69 -4.95 4.73
C LYS A 25 22.86 -4.31 3.97
N ALA A 26 23.35 -4.95 2.91
CA ALA A 26 24.43 -4.42 2.07
C ALA A 26 24.05 -3.12 1.37
N GLU A 27 22.79 -3.01 0.93
CA GLU A 27 22.22 -1.83 0.28
C GLU A 27 21.75 -0.74 1.26
N GLY A 28 21.95 -0.94 2.56
CA GLY A 28 21.58 0.04 3.58
C GLY A 28 20.06 0.17 3.83
N TYR A 29 19.25 -0.76 3.36
CA TYR A 29 17.81 -0.76 3.65
C TYR A 29 17.54 -1.22 5.08
N ARG A 30 16.57 -0.57 5.71
CA ARG A 30 16.12 -0.90 7.06
C ARG A 30 14.90 -1.82 7.01
N PHE A 31 14.92 -2.89 7.79
CA PHE A 31 13.71 -3.64 8.09
C PHE A 31 12.86 -2.90 9.11
N LEU A 32 11.56 -2.78 8.82
CA LEU A 32 10.64 -2.14 9.74
C LEU A 32 10.38 -3.05 10.93
N PRO A 33 10.35 -2.50 12.16
CA PRO A 33 10.09 -3.28 13.36
C PRO A 33 8.67 -3.80 13.38
N ALA A 34 8.50 -5.04 13.86
CA ALA A 34 7.19 -5.58 14.17
C ALA A 34 6.59 -4.82 15.34
N GLN A 35 5.30 -4.51 15.24
CA GLN A 35 4.58 -3.76 16.26
C GLN A 35 3.61 -4.65 17.04
N SER A 36 3.59 -4.54 18.36
CA SER A 36 2.62 -5.23 19.21
C SER A 36 1.20 -4.68 19.01
N LYS A 37 1.10 -3.40 18.71
CA LYS A 37 -0.14 -2.69 18.40
C LYS A 37 0.04 -1.87 17.11
N PRO A 38 -0.02 -2.51 15.93
CA PRO A 38 0.14 -1.81 14.67
C PRO A 38 -0.90 -0.71 14.50
N ILE A 39 -0.48 0.42 13.99
CA ILE A 39 -1.36 1.53 13.61
C ILE A 39 -1.42 1.58 12.09
N VAL A 40 -2.62 1.74 11.57
CA VAL A 40 -2.88 1.91 10.15
C VAL A 40 -3.39 3.33 9.90
N MET A 41 -2.72 4.08 9.05
CA MET A 41 -3.19 5.35 8.52
C MET A 41 -3.59 5.15 7.07
N ASN A 42 -4.87 5.27 6.77
CA ASN A 42 -5.40 5.08 5.42
C ASN A 42 -5.90 6.41 4.85
N THR A 43 -5.48 6.71 3.61
CA THR A 43 -5.91 7.91 2.90
C THR A 43 -6.90 7.55 1.80
N LYS A 44 -8.07 8.17 1.84
CA LYS A 44 -9.15 8.04 0.85
C LYS A 44 -9.43 9.37 0.17
N GLY A 45 -9.80 9.32 -1.08
CA GLY A 45 -10.17 10.50 -1.87
C GLY A 45 -10.09 10.21 -3.37
N ALA A 46 -10.79 10.99 -4.15
CA ALA A 46 -10.76 10.92 -5.60
C ALA A 46 -9.34 11.16 -6.17
N SER A 47 -9.13 10.83 -7.42
CA SER A 47 -7.93 11.28 -8.13
C SER A 47 -7.90 12.82 -8.11
N ALA A 48 -6.73 13.40 -7.98
CA ALA A 48 -6.53 14.85 -7.87
C ALA A 48 -7.20 15.56 -6.67
N ALA A 49 -7.82 14.84 -5.72
CA ALA A 49 -8.42 15.42 -4.51
C ALA A 49 -7.40 15.96 -3.49
N GLY A 50 -6.10 15.89 -3.77
CA GLY A 50 -5.08 16.40 -2.87
C GLY A 50 -4.65 15.43 -1.77
N LYS A 51 -4.75 14.13 -1.98
CA LYS A 51 -4.32 13.11 -0.99
C LYS A 51 -2.88 13.31 -0.50
N SER A 52 -1.98 13.73 -1.37
CA SER A 52 -0.57 14.01 -1.02
C SER A 52 -0.41 15.14 0.00
N THR A 53 -1.35 16.07 0.06
CA THR A 53 -1.32 17.19 1.03
C THR A 53 -1.69 16.75 2.46
N ILE A 54 -2.20 15.54 2.64
CA ILE A 54 -2.54 14.97 3.95
C ILE A 54 -1.28 14.45 4.67
N ARG A 55 -0.21 14.16 3.94
CA ARG A 55 1.00 13.54 4.49
C ARG A 55 1.62 14.29 5.69
N PRO A 56 1.73 15.63 5.68
CA PRO A 56 2.20 16.38 6.84
C PRO A 56 1.32 16.16 8.08
N GLN A 57 0.00 16.06 7.92
CA GLN A 57 -0.93 15.83 9.03
C GLN A 57 -0.78 14.40 9.61
N GLN A 58 -0.54 13.42 8.74
CA GLN A 58 -0.24 12.05 9.17
C GLN A 58 1.07 12.00 9.98
N ARG A 59 2.10 12.72 9.53
CA ARG A 59 3.37 12.83 10.24
C ARG A 59 3.20 13.48 11.61
N LEU A 60 2.47 14.59 11.69
CA LEU A 60 2.19 15.26 12.94
C LEU A 60 1.40 14.37 13.91
N LEU A 61 0.47 13.57 13.40
CA LEU A 61 -0.26 12.60 14.24
C LEU A 61 0.68 11.52 14.77
N ALA A 62 1.58 10.98 13.94
CA ALA A 62 2.57 10.01 14.38
C ALA A 62 3.48 10.59 15.48
N GLU A 63 3.96 11.80 15.31
CA GLU A 63 4.77 12.53 16.30
C GLU A 63 4.02 12.70 17.64
N ARG A 64 2.74 13.10 17.60
CA ARG A 64 1.90 13.22 18.80
C ARG A 64 1.67 11.90 19.54
N MET A 65 1.72 10.79 18.80
CA MET A 65 1.62 9.44 19.37
C MET A 65 2.98 8.90 19.84
N GLY A 66 4.07 9.66 19.67
CA GLY A 66 5.43 9.21 20.00
C GLY A 66 5.95 8.10 19.08
N ILE A 67 5.43 8.02 17.84
CA ILE A 67 5.80 6.97 16.87
C ILE A 67 6.73 7.57 15.82
N PRO A 68 7.94 7.02 15.63
CA PRO A 68 8.83 7.44 14.58
C PRO A 68 8.19 7.26 13.21
N TRP A 69 8.24 8.31 12.38
CA TRP A 69 7.66 8.27 11.04
C TRP A 69 8.27 7.17 10.16
N GLU A 70 9.53 6.89 10.40
CA GLU A 70 10.32 5.86 9.71
C GLU A 70 9.84 4.43 10.00
N ASP A 71 9.02 4.23 11.01
CA ASP A 71 8.47 2.91 11.37
C ASP A 71 7.19 2.56 10.60
N PHE A 72 6.73 3.45 9.73
CA PHE A 72 5.58 3.21 8.86
C PHE A 72 6.01 2.64 7.50
N ALA A 73 5.39 1.51 7.12
CA ALA A 73 5.48 0.98 5.77
C ALA A 73 4.47 1.66 4.85
N LEU A 74 4.94 2.22 3.75
CA LEU A 74 4.06 2.79 2.73
C LEU A 74 3.55 1.70 1.79
N ILE A 75 2.23 1.58 1.68
CA ILE A 75 1.54 0.76 0.69
C ILE A 75 0.83 1.70 -0.29
N SER A 76 1.36 1.79 -1.51
CA SER A 76 0.81 2.61 -2.57
C SER A 76 0.95 1.89 -3.92
N PRO A 77 -0.15 1.72 -4.68
CA PRO A 77 -0.09 1.13 -6.01
C PRO A 77 0.82 1.89 -6.98
N ASP A 78 0.89 3.20 -6.84
CA ASP A 78 1.72 4.05 -7.72
C ASP A 78 3.21 3.74 -7.56
N TYR A 79 3.60 3.20 -6.41
CA TYR A 79 4.98 2.76 -6.19
C TYR A 79 5.33 1.54 -7.07
N TRP A 80 4.41 0.58 -7.20
CA TRP A 80 4.63 -0.63 -8.01
C TRP A 80 4.66 -0.33 -9.50
N ARG A 81 3.89 0.66 -9.96
CA ARG A 81 3.87 1.07 -11.37
C ARG A 81 5.23 1.45 -11.89
N LYS A 82 6.08 2.06 -11.06
CA LYS A 82 7.46 2.44 -11.44
C LYS A 82 8.34 1.25 -11.82
N TYR A 83 7.98 0.05 -11.38
CA TYR A 83 8.69 -1.18 -11.70
C TYR A 83 8.02 -2.00 -12.80
N LEU A 84 6.78 -1.68 -13.14
CA LEU A 84 6.03 -2.36 -14.20
C LEU A 84 6.20 -1.70 -15.57
N LEU A 85 6.52 -0.42 -15.57
CA LEU A 85 6.67 0.39 -16.79
C LEU A 85 7.97 1.20 -16.72
N ASP A 86 8.65 1.26 -17.84
CA ASP A 86 9.70 2.25 -18.06
C ASP A 86 9.06 3.58 -18.47
N TYR A 87 8.90 4.47 -17.49
CA TYR A 87 8.28 5.78 -17.71
C TYR A 87 9.06 6.66 -18.69
N ASN A 88 10.38 6.48 -18.78
CA ASN A 88 11.20 7.26 -19.70
C ASN A 88 10.90 6.88 -21.17
N SER A 89 10.59 5.59 -21.42
CA SER A 89 10.25 5.12 -22.77
C SER A 89 8.82 5.49 -23.19
N LEU A 90 7.94 5.85 -22.24
CA LEU A 90 6.56 6.22 -22.55
C LEU A 90 6.43 7.64 -23.11
N GLY A 91 7.40 8.52 -22.89
CA GLY A 91 7.29 9.92 -23.31
C GLY A 91 5.96 10.54 -22.88
N ASP A 92 5.23 11.15 -23.79
CA ASP A 92 3.93 11.79 -23.52
C ASP A 92 2.81 10.81 -23.15
N ASP A 93 3.01 9.51 -23.38
CA ASP A 93 2.03 8.47 -23.06
C ASP A 93 2.06 8.03 -21.60
N TYR A 94 2.95 8.59 -20.75
CA TYR A 94 3.01 8.30 -19.31
C TYR A 94 1.66 8.48 -18.60
N LYS A 95 0.81 9.37 -19.11
CA LYS A 95 -0.55 9.64 -18.61
C LYS A 95 -1.47 8.41 -18.64
N TYR A 96 -1.18 7.45 -19.53
CA TYR A 96 -1.92 6.19 -19.66
C TYR A 96 -1.38 5.07 -18.76
N ALA A 97 -0.28 5.29 -18.07
CA ALA A 97 0.37 4.27 -17.23
C ALA A 97 -0.59 3.60 -16.24
N ALA A 98 -1.53 4.36 -15.67
CA ALA A 98 -2.53 3.82 -14.76
C ALA A 98 -3.49 2.83 -15.43
N MET A 99 -3.82 3.04 -16.68
CA MET A 99 -4.68 2.17 -17.47
C MET A 99 -3.93 0.93 -17.95
N LEU A 100 -2.69 1.10 -18.37
CA LEU A 100 -1.84 0.03 -18.89
C LEU A 100 -1.44 -1.00 -17.83
N THR A 101 -1.38 -0.60 -16.56
CA THR A 101 -0.93 -1.47 -15.44
C THR A 101 -2.06 -1.95 -14.53
N GLY A 102 -3.30 -1.79 -14.95
CA GLY A 102 -4.45 -2.09 -14.10
C GLY A 102 -4.56 -3.56 -13.67
N ARG A 103 -4.30 -4.49 -14.60
CA ARG A 103 -4.35 -5.94 -14.34
C ARG A 103 -3.17 -6.43 -13.51
N GLU A 104 -1.98 -5.95 -13.81
CA GLU A 104 -0.75 -6.28 -13.08
C GLU A 104 -0.87 -5.87 -11.62
N LEU A 105 -1.43 -4.68 -11.37
CA LEU A 105 -1.68 -4.20 -10.01
C LEU A 105 -2.69 -5.07 -9.26
N GLU A 106 -3.69 -5.65 -9.93
CA GLU A 106 -4.60 -6.60 -9.27
C GLU A 106 -3.87 -7.84 -8.76
N PHE A 107 -2.92 -8.36 -9.52
CA PHE A 107 -2.10 -9.50 -9.09
C PHE A 107 -1.18 -9.12 -7.93
N ILE A 108 -0.58 -7.95 -8.00
CA ILE A 108 0.28 -7.43 -6.92
C ILE A 108 -0.54 -7.25 -5.64
N ASP A 109 -1.71 -6.62 -5.72
CA ASP A 109 -2.60 -6.41 -4.58
C ASP A 109 -3.00 -7.73 -3.91
N LYS A 110 -3.33 -8.75 -4.70
CA LYS A 110 -3.66 -10.10 -4.17
C LYS A 110 -2.46 -10.75 -3.49
N LYS A 111 -1.26 -10.62 -4.06
CA LYS A 111 -0.02 -11.14 -3.44
C LYS A 111 0.31 -10.39 -2.16
N LEU A 112 0.18 -9.07 -2.17
CA LEU A 112 0.41 -8.23 -1.01
C LEU A 112 -0.58 -8.55 0.11
N ASP A 113 -1.85 -8.74 -0.21
CA ASP A 113 -2.87 -9.13 0.77
C ASP A 113 -2.51 -10.45 1.48
N ARG A 114 -2.11 -11.48 0.73
CA ARG A 114 -1.64 -12.75 1.30
C ARG A 114 -0.39 -12.58 2.16
N TYR A 115 0.57 -11.81 1.71
CA TYR A 115 1.79 -11.52 2.45
C TYR A 115 1.48 -10.80 3.76
N MET A 116 0.61 -9.80 3.73
CA MET A 116 0.20 -9.07 4.92
C MET A 116 -0.63 -9.94 5.87
N ALA A 117 -1.51 -10.80 5.35
CA ALA A 117 -2.24 -11.77 6.16
C ALA A 117 -1.29 -12.70 6.93
N GLN A 118 -0.25 -13.21 6.25
CA GLN A 118 0.77 -14.04 6.90
C GLN A 118 1.54 -13.27 7.98
N LYS A 119 1.89 -12.01 7.72
CA LYS A 119 2.52 -11.16 8.74
C LYS A 119 1.61 -10.91 9.94
N ALA A 120 0.31 -10.78 9.72
CA ALA A 120 -0.66 -10.61 10.81
C ALA A 120 -0.74 -11.88 11.68
N ILE A 121 -0.80 -13.05 11.06
CA ILE A 121 -0.78 -14.36 11.78
C ILE A 121 0.50 -14.45 12.62
N ASN A 122 1.64 -14.09 12.06
CA ASN A 122 2.95 -14.15 12.72
C ASN A 122 3.20 -12.98 13.69
N LYS A 123 2.27 -12.05 13.84
CA LYS A 123 2.41 -10.82 14.65
C LYS A 123 3.66 -10.00 14.28
N THR A 124 3.96 -9.91 12.99
CA THR A 124 5.13 -9.19 12.46
C THR A 124 4.76 -7.99 11.60
N VAL A 125 3.54 -7.46 11.77
CA VAL A 125 3.07 -6.29 11.04
C VAL A 125 3.72 -5.03 11.59
N PRO A 126 4.32 -4.15 10.75
CA PRO A 126 4.76 -2.82 11.15
C PRO A 126 3.58 -1.85 11.20
N HIS A 127 3.83 -0.58 11.54
CA HIS A 127 2.87 0.49 11.26
C HIS A 127 2.68 0.65 9.75
N LEU A 128 1.47 1.00 9.30
CA LEU A 128 1.13 1.04 7.88
C LEU A 128 0.59 2.41 7.46
N LEU A 129 1.11 2.90 6.34
CA LEU A 129 0.54 4.02 5.59
C LEU A 129 -0.07 3.46 4.30
N ILE A 130 -1.37 3.59 4.14
CA ILE A 130 -2.08 3.06 2.99
C ILE A 130 -2.69 4.21 2.20
N ASP A 131 -2.09 4.52 1.04
CA ASP A 131 -2.54 5.65 0.22
C ASP A 131 -3.72 5.33 -0.69
N ARG A 132 -3.87 4.09 -1.07
CA ARG A 132 -4.89 3.68 -2.03
C ARG A 132 -5.27 2.24 -1.78
N PHE A 133 -6.44 2.06 -1.22
CA PHE A 133 -7.03 0.73 -1.10
C PHE A 133 -8.40 0.73 -1.72
N ARG A 134 -8.79 -0.36 -2.36
CA ARG A 134 -10.12 -0.51 -2.96
C ARG A 134 -11.21 -0.30 -1.91
N PHE A 135 -12.37 0.19 -2.34
CA PHE A 135 -13.54 0.37 -1.47
C PHE A 135 -14.03 -0.94 -0.86
N ASP A 136 -13.74 -2.06 -1.52
CA ASP A 136 -13.99 -3.42 -1.04
C ASP A 136 -13.24 -3.79 0.24
N SER A 137 -12.19 -3.01 0.62
CA SER A 137 -11.57 -3.17 1.94
C SER A 137 -12.46 -2.83 3.12
N PHE A 138 -13.67 -2.36 2.91
CA PHE A 138 -14.70 -2.14 3.93
C PHE A 138 -15.91 -3.09 3.81
N LYS A 139 -15.94 -3.98 2.83
CA LYS A 139 -17.00 -4.98 2.73
C LYS A 139 -16.78 -6.08 3.76
N THR A 140 -17.78 -6.34 4.55
CA THR A 140 -17.97 -7.62 5.21
C THR A 140 -18.58 -8.56 4.18
N ASP A 141 -18.01 -9.74 3.98
CA ASP A 141 -18.65 -10.76 3.16
C ASP A 141 -20.01 -11.09 3.76
N ALA A 142 -21.05 -11.18 2.91
CA ALA A 142 -22.45 -11.36 3.31
C ALA A 142 -22.70 -12.67 4.09
N GLU A 143 -21.72 -13.56 4.17
CA GLU A 143 -21.77 -14.85 4.86
C GLU A 143 -21.18 -14.85 6.27
N GLY A 144 -20.87 -13.67 6.83
CA GLY A 144 -20.41 -13.59 8.22
C GLY A 144 -19.01 -14.14 8.46
N ASP A 145 -18.33 -14.58 7.44
CA ASP A 145 -16.93 -14.95 7.53
C ASP A 145 -16.11 -13.65 7.61
N TYR A 146 -15.56 -13.39 8.79
CA TYR A 146 -14.70 -12.22 9.10
C TYR A 146 -13.37 -12.25 8.33
N LYS A 147 -13.39 -12.61 7.07
CA LYS A 147 -12.33 -12.27 6.10
C LYS A 147 -12.39 -10.78 5.85
N SER A 148 -12.40 -10.08 7.00
CA SER A 148 -12.46 -8.66 6.98
C SER A 148 -11.25 -8.14 6.19
N THR A 149 -11.56 -7.45 5.26
CA THR A 149 -11.00 -6.24 4.76
C THR A 149 -9.75 -5.81 5.50
N LEU A 150 -8.75 -5.55 4.73
CA LEU A 150 -7.35 -5.34 5.03
C LEU A 150 -7.09 -4.43 6.24
N LEU A 151 -7.95 -3.44 6.48
CA LEU A 151 -7.72 -2.42 7.49
C LEU A 151 -7.88 -2.96 8.91
N SER A 152 -8.92 -3.73 9.16
CA SER A 152 -9.20 -4.25 10.52
C SER A 152 -8.35 -5.47 10.88
N ARG A 153 -7.79 -6.17 9.88
CA ARG A 153 -6.88 -7.32 10.13
C ARG A 153 -5.47 -6.92 10.54
N PHE A 154 -5.02 -5.73 10.13
CA PHE A 154 -3.60 -5.37 10.24
C PHE A 154 -3.31 -4.31 11.29
N GLY A 155 -4.32 -3.63 11.80
CA GLY A 155 -4.13 -2.57 12.78
C GLY A 155 -4.95 -2.77 14.04
N SER A 156 -4.36 -2.49 15.20
CA SER A 156 -5.10 -2.32 16.45
C SER A 156 -5.88 -1.01 16.47
N THR A 157 -5.39 -0.01 15.74
CA THR A 157 -6.02 1.30 15.56
C THR A 157 -5.90 1.72 14.10
N VAL A 158 -7.01 2.19 13.52
CA VAL A 158 -7.07 2.62 12.13
C VAL A 158 -7.53 4.08 12.08
N PHE A 159 -6.69 4.94 11.52
CA PHE A 159 -7.02 6.32 11.20
C PHE A 159 -7.39 6.46 9.73
N LEU A 160 -8.57 6.99 9.47
CA LEU A 160 -9.07 7.24 8.11
C LEU A 160 -8.96 8.73 7.80
N PHE A 161 -8.19 9.05 6.78
CA PHE A 161 -8.03 10.41 6.26
C PHE A 161 -8.80 10.54 4.96
N PHE A 162 -9.76 11.44 4.90
CA PHE A 162 -10.54 11.70 3.71
C PHE A 162 -10.12 13.03 3.07
N ALA A 163 -9.64 12.96 1.83
CA ALA A 163 -9.48 14.14 1.00
C ALA A 163 -10.78 14.40 0.25
N ILE A 164 -11.53 15.38 0.69
CA ILE A 164 -12.81 15.79 0.09
C ILE A 164 -12.57 17.13 -0.61
N THR A 165 -12.83 17.16 -1.92
CA THR A 165 -12.68 18.35 -2.75
C THR A 165 -13.92 18.49 -3.59
N PRO A 166 -14.45 19.72 -3.76
CA PRO A 166 -15.59 19.95 -4.65
C PRO A 166 -15.32 19.42 -6.06
N PRO A 167 -16.32 18.81 -6.72
CA PRO A 167 -16.14 18.22 -8.05
C PRO A 167 -15.48 19.13 -9.08
N PRO A 168 -15.86 20.43 -9.21
CA PRO A 168 -15.22 21.33 -10.16
C PRO A 168 -13.70 21.49 -9.90
N ALA A 169 -13.31 21.64 -8.63
CA ALA A 169 -11.91 21.78 -8.27
C ALA A 169 -11.11 20.46 -8.48
N THR A 170 -11.77 19.33 -8.36
CA THR A 170 -11.16 18.03 -8.67
C THR A 170 -10.90 17.88 -10.16
N VAL A 171 -11.85 18.29 -11.00
CA VAL A 171 -11.71 18.28 -12.47
C VAL A 171 -10.60 19.22 -12.89
N GLU A 172 -10.59 20.45 -12.38
CA GLU A 172 -9.56 21.45 -12.70
C GLU A 172 -8.16 20.95 -12.35
N ARG A 173 -7.98 20.39 -11.15
CA ARG A 173 -6.68 19.83 -10.74
C ARG A 173 -6.26 18.61 -11.57
N ALA A 174 -7.22 17.80 -12.00
CA ALA A 174 -6.93 16.67 -12.89
C ALA A 174 -6.47 17.16 -14.26
N TRP A 175 -7.13 18.19 -14.77
CA TRP A 175 -6.77 18.84 -16.03
C TRP A 175 -5.37 19.44 -15.98
N GLN A 176 -5.07 20.24 -14.95
CA GLN A 176 -3.75 20.86 -14.77
C GLN A 176 -2.61 19.83 -14.69
N ARG A 177 -2.87 18.67 -14.05
CA ARG A 177 -1.90 17.55 -14.02
C ARG A 177 -1.67 16.89 -15.37
N GLY A 178 -2.62 16.97 -16.26
CA GLY A 178 -2.49 16.44 -17.62
C GLY A 178 -1.74 17.39 -18.57
N LEU A 179 -1.54 18.65 -18.15
CA LEU A 179 -0.82 19.67 -18.92
C LEU A 179 0.66 19.80 -18.50
N THR A 180 1.04 19.29 -17.32
CA THR A 180 2.40 19.28 -16.78
C THR A 180 3.04 17.91 -16.93
#